data_97b6c408b67e899e157a1ba368d7087f
#
_entry.id   97b6c408b67e899e157a1ba368d7087f
#
_cell.length_a   1.000
_cell.length_b   1.000
_cell.length_c   1.000
_cell.angle_alpha   90.00
_cell.angle_beta   90.00
_cell.angle_gamma   90.00
#
_symmetry.space_group_name_H-M   'P 1'
#
loop_
_entity.id
_entity.type
_entity.pdbx_description
1 polymer ?
#
loop_
_entity_poly.entity_id
_entity_poly.type
_entity_poly.pdbx_seq_one_letter_code
_entity_poly.pdbx_strand_id
1 'polypeptide(L)'
;MKVLLVGVGTVGEAIARVAADGRPWLEKMVLADYDLGRAQAIAGSIGLPDRFPAAQIDASSSAAVTELARRHEVDLVMNSVDPQFVMPIFDGALEAGANYMDMAMSLSRPHPALPHVQPGVKLGDEQFAKAAEWERAGRLALVGMGMDPGLSDVFAAHATRNLFDEVDEVHIRDGGDLSIPGFAFAPVFSIWTTIEECLNPPVVWQDGAWMTTEPFSAPEDFPFPEGIGPVECVNVEHEEVLLVPRWLPGVKKVTFKYALGSDFIDKLKTIHALGMDRTDKVAVRGVEVAPRDVLAAITPDPAKMGDRMVGRAIVGTWVIGRRDDKPREVFLYQLTDAQETWRQLGLGAVAWQTGFNPVIAMELLATGAWSGSGVLGPEAFDPLPYLKLLDGYGIHHSMVEMEPGRHRPT
;
A
#
# COMPACT_ATOMS: atom_id res chain seq x y z
N MET A 1 -18.56 -1.76 -14.25
CA MET A 1 -17.39 -0.85 -14.24
C MET A 1 -16.36 -1.31 -15.23
N LYS A 2 -15.76 -0.40 -16.00
CA LYS A 2 -14.61 -0.64 -16.86
C LYS A 2 -13.36 -0.07 -16.20
N VAL A 3 -12.28 -0.84 -16.11
CA VAL A 3 -11.04 -0.49 -15.39
C VAL A 3 -9.85 -0.52 -16.34
N LEU A 4 -8.94 0.44 -16.22
CA LEU A 4 -7.59 0.36 -16.76
C LEU A 4 -6.63 0.02 -15.60
N LEU A 5 -6.10 -1.19 -15.58
CA LEU A 5 -5.06 -1.60 -14.64
C LEU A 5 -3.70 -1.28 -15.25
N VAL A 6 -2.98 -0.32 -14.67
CA VAL A 6 -1.64 0.11 -15.10
C VAL A 6 -0.61 -0.59 -14.23
N GLY A 7 0.19 -1.43 -14.85
CA GLY A 7 1.13 -2.35 -14.20
C GLY A 7 0.50 -3.71 -13.92
N VAL A 8 1.09 -4.77 -14.50
CA VAL A 8 0.72 -6.15 -14.23
C VAL A 8 1.93 -6.93 -13.71
N GLY A 9 2.66 -6.30 -12.79
CA GLY A 9 3.64 -6.95 -11.93
C GLY A 9 2.95 -7.90 -10.94
N THR A 10 3.64 -8.28 -9.86
CA THR A 10 3.14 -9.27 -8.89
C THR A 10 1.79 -8.86 -8.28
N VAL A 11 1.65 -7.61 -7.86
CA VAL A 11 0.41 -7.11 -7.25
C VAL A 11 -0.68 -6.90 -8.32
N GLY A 12 -0.32 -6.34 -9.49
CA GLY A 12 -1.27 -6.18 -10.59
C GLY A 12 -1.82 -7.52 -11.11
N GLU A 13 -0.99 -8.58 -11.15
CA GLU A 13 -1.46 -9.94 -11.42
C GLU A 13 -2.45 -10.42 -10.35
N ALA A 14 -2.16 -10.18 -9.07
CA ALA A 14 -3.08 -10.54 -7.99
C ALA A 14 -4.43 -9.81 -8.13
N ILE A 15 -4.42 -8.49 -8.40
CA ILE A 15 -5.63 -7.70 -8.68
C ILE A 15 -6.43 -8.32 -9.83
N ALA A 16 -5.77 -8.60 -10.96
CA ALA A 16 -6.43 -9.15 -12.14
C ALA A 16 -7.06 -10.54 -11.87
N ARG A 17 -6.35 -11.42 -11.14
CA ARG A 17 -6.85 -12.75 -10.78
C ARG A 17 -8.03 -12.69 -9.82
N VAL A 18 -7.96 -11.84 -8.78
CA VAL A 18 -9.07 -11.63 -7.83
C VAL A 18 -10.29 -11.05 -8.56
N ALA A 19 -10.09 -10.08 -9.45
CA ALA A 19 -11.16 -9.47 -10.23
C ALA A 19 -11.78 -10.43 -11.26
N ALA A 20 -11.06 -11.49 -11.66
CA ALA A 20 -11.53 -12.48 -12.60
C ALA A 20 -12.56 -13.45 -12.02
N ASP A 21 -12.77 -13.49 -10.72
CA ASP A 21 -13.65 -14.42 -9.98
C ASP A 21 -15.16 -14.29 -10.29
N GLY A 22 -15.50 -13.76 -11.46
CA GLY A 22 -16.87 -13.80 -12.00
C GLY A 22 -17.87 -12.82 -11.39
N ARG A 23 -17.46 -11.87 -10.61
CA ARG A 23 -18.35 -10.89 -9.99
C ARG A 23 -18.95 -9.92 -11.01
N PRO A 24 -20.25 -9.60 -10.91
CA PRO A 24 -20.98 -8.89 -11.97
C PRO A 24 -20.64 -7.40 -12.08
N TRP A 25 -20.00 -6.81 -11.07
CA TRP A 25 -19.67 -5.38 -11.07
C TRP A 25 -18.61 -5.00 -12.12
N LEU A 26 -17.71 -5.92 -12.48
CA LEU A 26 -16.64 -5.70 -13.45
C LEU A 26 -17.10 -6.11 -14.86
N GLU A 27 -17.24 -5.15 -15.75
CA GLU A 27 -17.50 -5.37 -17.17
C GLU A 27 -16.21 -5.72 -17.93
N LYS A 28 -15.16 -4.92 -17.70
CA LYS A 28 -13.86 -5.06 -18.37
C LYS A 28 -12.73 -4.53 -17.51
N MET A 29 -11.57 -5.19 -17.56
CA MET A 29 -10.32 -4.70 -16.99
C MET A 29 -9.23 -4.80 -18.07
N VAL A 30 -8.75 -3.66 -18.57
CA VAL A 30 -7.62 -3.60 -19.52
C VAL A 30 -6.34 -3.78 -18.74
N LEU A 31 -5.60 -4.84 -19.04
CA LEU A 31 -4.30 -5.14 -18.42
C LEU A 31 -3.20 -4.44 -19.20
N ALA A 32 -2.65 -3.37 -18.64
CA ALA A 32 -1.67 -2.53 -19.33
C ALA A 32 -0.31 -2.57 -18.63
N ASP A 33 0.75 -2.79 -19.39
CA ASP A 33 2.13 -2.82 -18.91
C ASP A 33 3.07 -2.27 -19.97
N TYR A 34 4.28 -1.80 -19.58
CA TYR A 34 5.31 -1.43 -20.55
C TYR A 34 5.79 -2.66 -21.34
N ASP A 35 5.77 -3.83 -20.72
CA ASP A 35 6.00 -5.13 -21.34
C ASP A 35 4.67 -5.76 -21.78
N LEU A 36 4.33 -5.55 -23.06
CA LEU A 36 3.12 -6.14 -23.64
C LEU A 36 3.06 -7.66 -23.50
N GLY A 37 4.22 -8.34 -23.57
CA GLY A 37 4.32 -9.78 -23.45
C GLY A 37 3.85 -10.26 -22.06
N ARG A 38 4.21 -9.54 -21.00
CA ARG A 38 3.73 -9.80 -19.64
C ARG A 38 2.21 -9.63 -19.54
N ALA A 39 1.69 -8.51 -20.04
CA ALA A 39 0.25 -8.27 -20.03
C ALA A 39 -0.53 -9.38 -20.80
N GLN A 40 -0.03 -9.79 -21.96
CA GLN A 40 -0.62 -10.89 -22.75
C GLN A 40 -0.55 -12.24 -22.04
N ALA A 41 0.56 -12.54 -21.34
CA ALA A 41 0.71 -13.79 -20.60
C ALA A 41 -0.31 -13.90 -19.46
N ILE A 42 -0.53 -12.81 -18.71
CA ILE A 42 -1.51 -12.78 -17.62
C ILE A 42 -2.93 -12.83 -18.17
N ALA A 43 -3.27 -12.05 -19.20
CA ALA A 43 -4.55 -12.10 -19.87
C ALA A 43 -4.87 -13.53 -20.40
N GLY A 44 -3.87 -14.18 -20.99
CA GLY A 44 -3.97 -15.56 -21.47
C GLY A 44 -4.20 -16.58 -20.35
N SER A 45 -3.54 -16.39 -19.19
CA SER A 45 -3.71 -17.26 -18.02
C SER A 45 -5.10 -17.13 -17.37
N ILE A 46 -5.72 -15.95 -17.44
CA ILE A 46 -7.10 -15.71 -16.97
C ILE A 46 -8.11 -16.35 -17.95
N GLY A 47 -7.80 -16.38 -19.25
CA GLY A 47 -8.63 -17.08 -20.23
C GLY A 47 -9.94 -16.37 -20.62
N LEU A 48 -10.07 -15.07 -20.34
CA LEU A 48 -11.25 -14.24 -20.63
C LEU A 48 -10.84 -13.00 -21.46
N PRO A 49 -10.40 -13.17 -22.73
CA PRO A 49 -9.74 -12.11 -23.50
C PRO A 49 -10.64 -10.89 -23.77
N ASP A 50 -11.95 -11.06 -23.91
CA ASP A 50 -12.86 -9.94 -24.11
C ASP A 50 -13.03 -9.08 -22.85
N ARG A 51 -12.93 -9.70 -21.69
CA ARG A 51 -13.07 -9.06 -20.38
C ARG A 51 -11.72 -8.54 -19.86
N PHE A 52 -10.62 -9.22 -20.16
CA PHE A 52 -9.27 -8.87 -19.74
C PHE A 52 -8.33 -8.71 -20.95
N PRO A 53 -8.54 -7.70 -21.83
CA PRO A 53 -7.63 -7.45 -22.95
C PRO A 53 -6.30 -6.88 -22.44
N ALA A 54 -5.19 -7.25 -23.13
CA ALA A 54 -3.87 -6.73 -22.88
C ALA A 54 -3.58 -5.48 -23.71
N ALA A 55 -2.85 -4.53 -23.15
CA ALA A 55 -2.38 -3.33 -23.83
C ALA A 55 -0.94 -2.99 -23.42
N GLN A 56 -0.24 -2.26 -24.28
CA GLN A 56 1.06 -1.66 -23.94
C GLN A 56 0.85 -0.20 -23.48
N ILE A 57 1.57 0.21 -22.43
CA ILE A 57 1.51 1.57 -21.91
C ILE A 57 2.88 2.03 -21.39
N ASP A 58 3.20 3.31 -21.60
CA ASP A 58 4.25 4.00 -20.88
C ASP A 58 3.63 4.77 -19.71
N ALA A 59 3.78 4.24 -18.50
CA ALA A 59 3.24 4.82 -17.29
C ALA A 59 3.87 6.17 -16.90
N SER A 60 5.01 6.55 -17.47
CA SER A 60 5.64 7.85 -17.29
C SER A 60 4.97 8.97 -18.09
N SER A 61 4.08 8.61 -19.05
CA SER A 61 3.37 9.54 -19.93
C SER A 61 1.89 9.67 -19.55
N SER A 62 1.51 10.79 -18.94
CA SER A 62 0.10 11.10 -18.67
C SER A 62 -0.76 11.09 -19.93
N ALA A 63 -0.20 11.55 -21.06
CA ALA A 63 -0.89 11.51 -22.35
C ALA A 63 -1.19 10.07 -22.83
N ALA A 64 -0.26 9.12 -22.62
CA ALA A 64 -0.48 7.72 -22.96
C ALA A 64 -1.58 7.09 -22.07
N VAL A 65 -1.59 7.42 -20.77
CA VAL A 65 -2.64 7.00 -19.82
C VAL A 65 -3.99 7.57 -20.27
N THR A 66 -4.05 8.87 -20.55
CA THR A 66 -5.27 9.54 -21.02
C THR A 66 -5.83 8.91 -22.29
N GLU A 67 -4.95 8.67 -23.29
CA GLU A 67 -5.36 8.08 -24.56
C GLU A 67 -5.93 6.68 -24.37
N LEU A 68 -5.23 5.83 -23.60
CA LEU A 68 -5.65 4.45 -23.39
C LEU A 68 -6.95 4.38 -22.58
N ALA A 69 -7.08 5.20 -21.53
CA ALA A 69 -8.29 5.30 -20.72
C ALA A 69 -9.50 5.74 -21.55
N ARG A 70 -9.35 6.76 -22.40
CA ARG A 70 -10.41 7.22 -23.32
C ARG A 70 -10.77 6.19 -24.38
N ARG A 71 -9.76 5.52 -24.98
CA ARG A 71 -9.96 4.47 -26.01
C ARG A 71 -10.82 3.32 -25.49
N HIS A 72 -10.65 2.95 -24.23
CA HIS A 72 -11.41 1.88 -23.60
C HIS A 72 -12.61 2.35 -22.80
N GLU A 73 -12.87 3.68 -22.77
CA GLU A 73 -13.97 4.30 -22.03
C GLU A 73 -14.02 3.85 -20.57
N VAL A 74 -12.87 3.87 -19.89
CA VAL A 74 -12.77 3.35 -18.53
C VAL A 74 -13.40 4.28 -17.51
N ASP A 75 -14.02 3.72 -16.50
CA ASP A 75 -14.59 4.44 -15.36
C ASP A 75 -13.53 4.75 -14.30
N LEU A 76 -12.47 3.90 -14.23
CA LEU A 76 -11.43 3.96 -13.22
C LEU A 76 -10.08 3.54 -13.80
N VAL A 77 -9.04 4.29 -13.46
CA VAL A 77 -7.64 3.92 -13.65
C VAL A 77 -7.09 3.42 -12.32
N MET A 78 -6.69 2.14 -12.27
CA MET A 78 -6.01 1.52 -11.14
C MET A 78 -4.51 1.53 -11.37
N ASN A 79 -3.78 2.22 -10.51
CA ASN A 79 -2.32 2.28 -10.54
C ASN A 79 -1.72 1.16 -9.68
N SER A 80 -0.96 0.25 -10.28
CA SER A 80 -0.22 -0.79 -9.58
C SER A 80 1.24 -0.91 -10.06
N VAL A 81 1.85 0.26 -10.30
CA VAL A 81 3.29 0.40 -10.59
C VAL A 81 4.00 1.16 -9.48
N ASP A 82 5.33 1.21 -9.54
CA ASP A 82 6.16 1.90 -8.55
C ASP A 82 5.72 3.35 -8.32
N PRO A 83 5.83 3.87 -7.09
CA PRO A 83 5.33 5.20 -6.70
C PRO A 83 5.89 6.37 -7.53
N GLN A 84 7.05 6.22 -8.17
CA GLN A 84 7.61 7.24 -9.09
C GLN A 84 6.68 7.58 -10.28
N PHE A 85 5.74 6.68 -10.64
CA PHE A 85 4.79 6.87 -11.73
C PHE A 85 3.40 7.35 -11.27
N VAL A 86 3.20 7.58 -9.98
CA VAL A 86 1.90 8.00 -9.43
C VAL A 86 1.39 9.25 -10.12
N MET A 87 2.16 10.33 -10.16
CA MET A 87 1.65 11.61 -10.69
C MET A 87 1.31 11.58 -12.19
N PRO A 88 2.13 11.01 -13.09
CA PRO A 88 1.73 10.85 -14.50
C PRO A 88 0.42 10.07 -14.70
N ILE A 89 0.19 8.99 -13.94
CA ILE A 89 -1.02 8.19 -14.05
C ILE A 89 -2.21 8.92 -13.44
N PHE A 90 -2.03 9.56 -12.29
CA PHE A 90 -3.03 10.36 -11.59
C PHE A 90 -3.54 11.52 -12.47
N ASP A 91 -2.62 12.25 -13.10
CA ASP A 91 -2.97 13.34 -14.01
C ASP A 91 -3.64 12.84 -15.29
N GLY A 92 -3.16 11.72 -15.83
CA GLY A 92 -3.75 11.08 -17.01
C GLY A 92 -5.18 10.58 -16.77
N ALA A 93 -5.46 10.06 -15.58
CA ALA A 93 -6.81 9.64 -15.18
C ALA A 93 -7.77 10.84 -15.10
N LEU A 94 -7.34 11.92 -14.43
CA LEU A 94 -8.13 13.15 -14.34
C LEU A 94 -8.44 13.73 -15.73
N GLU A 95 -7.43 13.83 -16.59
CA GLU A 95 -7.60 14.33 -17.95
C GLU A 95 -8.51 13.43 -18.80
N ALA A 96 -8.47 12.12 -18.58
CA ALA A 96 -9.38 11.18 -19.22
C ALA A 96 -10.83 11.34 -18.73
N GLY A 97 -11.05 11.97 -17.59
CA GLY A 97 -12.35 12.06 -16.92
C GLY A 97 -12.74 10.74 -16.21
N ALA A 98 -11.75 9.91 -15.87
CA ALA A 98 -11.92 8.68 -15.10
C ALA A 98 -11.68 8.93 -13.60
N ASN A 99 -12.17 8.04 -12.74
CA ASN A 99 -11.73 7.96 -11.36
C ASN A 99 -10.30 7.38 -11.30
N TYR A 100 -9.64 7.52 -10.17
CA TYR A 100 -8.29 7.00 -9.93
C TYR A 100 -8.24 6.20 -8.63
N MET A 101 -7.37 5.20 -8.59
CA MET A 101 -7.03 4.45 -7.37
C MET A 101 -5.57 4.05 -7.41
N ASP A 102 -4.89 4.12 -6.27
CA ASP A 102 -3.55 3.56 -6.05
C ASP A 102 -3.47 2.81 -4.71
N MET A 103 -2.32 2.20 -4.47
CA MET A 103 -1.97 1.48 -3.24
C MET A 103 -0.78 2.13 -2.52
N ALA A 104 -0.17 3.13 -3.15
CA ALA A 104 0.89 3.97 -2.60
C ALA A 104 0.74 5.37 -3.16
N MET A 105 0.93 6.38 -2.33
CA MET A 105 0.78 7.79 -2.71
C MET A 105 2.01 8.34 -3.44
N SER A 106 1.92 9.61 -3.88
CA SER A 106 3.05 10.31 -4.48
C SER A 106 4.22 10.44 -3.50
N LEU A 107 5.45 10.31 -4.03
CA LEU A 107 6.68 10.23 -3.26
C LEU A 107 6.91 11.45 -2.35
N SER A 108 7.47 11.18 -1.19
CA SER A 108 8.02 12.20 -0.31
C SER A 108 9.36 12.74 -0.84
N ARG A 109 9.75 13.89 -0.33
CA ARG A 109 11.11 14.44 -0.49
C ARG A 109 11.58 15.04 0.83
N PRO A 110 12.69 14.55 1.40
CA PRO A 110 13.23 15.07 2.64
C PRO A 110 13.48 16.58 2.59
N HIS A 111 13.36 17.26 3.73
CA HIS A 111 13.67 18.69 3.81
C HIS A 111 15.15 18.93 3.49
N PRO A 112 15.49 19.81 2.54
CA PRO A 112 16.85 19.88 1.95
C PRO A 112 17.94 20.29 2.94
N ALA A 113 17.59 20.98 4.02
CA ALA A 113 18.55 21.43 5.03
C ALA A 113 18.42 20.71 6.38
N LEU A 114 17.24 20.18 6.72
CA LEU A 114 16.92 19.62 8.02
C LEU A 114 16.07 18.33 7.89
N PRO A 115 16.57 17.30 7.19
CA PRO A 115 15.76 16.11 6.81
C PRO A 115 15.20 15.33 8.00
N HIS A 116 15.89 15.35 9.16
CA HIS A 116 15.49 14.63 10.37
C HIS A 116 14.86 15.53 11.44
N VAL A 117 14.55 16.78 11.11
CA VAL A 117 13.99 17.76 12.06
C VAL A 117 12.66 18.34 11.56
N GLN A 118 12.54 18.53 10.24
CA GLN A 118 11.37 19.11 9.61
C GLN A 118 10.90 18.24 8.46
N PRO A 119 9.58 17.96 8.37
CA PRO A 119 9.03 17.32 7.19
C PRO A 119 9.32 18.17 5.93
N GLY A 120 9.76 17.49 4.87
CA GLY A 120 9.83 18.08 3.54
C GLY A 120 8.47 17.99 2.81
N VAL A 121 8.50 17.54 1.56
CA VAL A 121 7.30 17.09 0.87
C VAL A 121 6.94 15.72 1.44
N LYS A 122 5.73 15.56 1.95
CA LYS A 122 5.26 14.29 2.51
C LYS A 122 4.62 13.41 1.41
N LEU A 123 4.52 12.12 1.67
CA LEU A 123 3.75 11.21 0.82
C LEU A 123 2.36 11.79 0.55
N GLY A 124 1.92 11.78 -0.70
CA GLY A 124 0.61 12.26 -1.13
C GLY A 124 0.45 13.78 -1.22
N ASP A 125 1.38 14.60 -0.75
CA ASP A 125 1.23 16.06 -0.79
C ASP A 125 0.94 16.59 -2.21
N GLU A 126 1.55 16.00 -3.25
CA GLU A 126 1.32 16.42 -4.64
C GLU A 126 -0.08 16.04 -5.13
N GLN A 127 -0.61 14.88 -4.71
CA GLN A 127 -1.98 14.45 -5.02
C GLN A 127 -3.00 15.31 -4.27
N PHE A 128 -2.81 15.54 -2.97
CA PHE A 128 -3.71 16.39 -2.17
C PHE A 128 -3.73 17.84 -2.62
N ALA A 129 -2.63 18.35 -3.16
CA ALA A 129 -2.61 19.71 -3.75
C ALA A 129 -3.58 19.86 -4.92
N LYS A 130 -3.94 18.77 -5.60
CA LYS A 130 -4.91 18.75 -6.72
C LYS A 130 -6.34 18.36 -6.32
N ALA A 131 -6.62 18.21 -5.01
CA ALA A 131 -7.95 17.77 -4.55
C ALA A 131 -9.10 18.62 -5.09
N ALA A 132 -8.93 19.95 -5.13
CA ALA A 132 -9.95 20.85 -5.69
C ALA A 132 -10.16 20.70 -7.21
N GLU A 133 -9.18 20.20 -7.95
CA GLU A 133 -9.32 19.91 -9.39
C GLU A 133 -10.17 18.65 -9.59
N TRP A 134 -9.90 17.61 -8.83
CA TRP A 134 -10.66 16.37 -8.81
C TRP A 134 -12.10 16.59 -8.37
N GLU A 135 -12.31 17.41 -7.33
CA GLU A 135 -13.64 17.76 -6.84
C GLU A 135 -14.45 18.52 -7.91
N ARG A 136 -13.85 19.53 -8.57
CA ARG A 136 -14.50 20.27 -9.65
C ARG A 136 -14.84 19.40 -10.86
N ALA A 137 -14.03 18.37 -11.13
CA ALA A 137 -14.30 17.42 -12.18
C ALA A 137 -15.40 16.41 -11.80
N GLY A 138 -15.86 16.40 -10.55
CA GLY A 138 -16.79 15.41 -10.03
C GLY A 138 -16.23 13.98 -10.08
N ARG A 139 -14.91 13.85 -9.93
CA ARG A 139 -14.19 12.57 -9.97
C ARG A 139 -13.53 12.29 -8.64
N LEU A 140 -13.37 10.99 -8.35
CA LEU A 140 -12.72 10.49 -7.14
C LEU A 140 -11.32 9.99 -7.48
N ALA A 141 -10.34 10.43 -6.71
CA ALA A 141 -9.07 9.74 -6.55
C ALA A 141 -9.05 9.11 -5.15
N LEU A 142 -9.16 7.78 -5.10
CA LEU A 142 -9.01 7.00 -3.87
C LEU A 142 -7.54 6.60 -3.74
N VAL A 143 -6.85 7.21 -2.79
CA VAL A 143 -5.41 7.04 -2.60
C VAL A 143 -5.12 6.10 -1.43
N GLY A 144 -4.05 5.30 -1.55
CA GLY A 144 -3.62 4.40 -0.49
C GLY A 144 -4.60 3.23 -0.25
N MET A 145 -5.02 2.48 -1.27
CA MET A 145 -5.99 1.39 -1.12
C MET A 145 -5.36 0.02 -1.36
N GLY A 146 -4.33 -0.30 -0.60
CA GLY A 146 -3.68 -1.60 -0.51
C GLY A 146 -4.01 -2.35 0.77
N MET A 147 -3.00 -2.98 1.35
CA MET A 147 -3.10 -3.60 2.69
C MET A 147 -2.77 -2.57 3.77
N ASP A 148 -1.60 -2.00 3.68
CA ASP A 148 -1.05 -0.86 4.37
C ASP A 148 -0.26 -0.02 3.34
N PRO A 149 -0.79 1.15 3.00
CA PRO A 149 -2.10 1.70 3.37
C PRO A 149 -3.29 0.97 2.75
N GLY A 150 -4.45 1.05 3.39
CA GLY A 150 -5.73 0.57 2.85
C GLY A 150 -6.58 -0.18 3.86
N LEU A 151 -6.42 -1.51 4.01
CA LEU A 151 -7.18 -2.26 5.01
C LEU A 151 -6.84 -1.81 6.44
N SER A 152 -5.58 -1.45 6.72
CA SER A 152 -5.14 -0.83 7.97
C SER A 152 -5.94 0.45 8.29
N ASP A 153 -6.20 1.27 7.29
CA ASP A 153 -6.98 2.51 7.40
C ASP A 153 -8.48 2.23 7.59
N VAL A 154 -9.00 1.21 6.90
CA VAL A 154 -10.38 0.72 7.12
C VAL A 154 -10.56 0.22 8.56
N PHE A 155 -9.56 -0.47 9.13
CA PHE A 155 -9.56 -0.88 10.53
C PHE A 155 -9.53 0.33 11.48
N ALA A 156 -8.73 1.35 11.19
CA ALA A 156 -8.70 2.60 11.96
C ALA A 156 -10.07 3.30 11.93
N ALA A 157 -10.69 3.41 10.76
CA ALA A 157 -12.03 3.99 10.60
C ALA A 157 -13.09 3.15 11.33
N HIS A 158 -13.00 1.81 11.25
CA HIS A 158 -13.91 0.92 11.94
C HIS A 158 -13.80 1.06 13.46
N ALA A 159 -12.59 1.04 14.00
CA ALA A 159 -12.37 1.23 15.41
C ALA A 159 -12.94 2.56 15.89
N THR A 160 -12.59 3.66 15.23
CA THR A 160 -13.01 5.01 15.60
C THR A 160 -14.52 5.18 15.57
N ARG A 161 -15.21 4.60 14.58
CA ARG A 161 -16.66 4.83 14.40
C ARG A 161 -17.55 3.82 15.12
N ASN A 162 -17.03 2.62 15.40
CA ASN A 162 -17.88 1.51 15.85
C ASN A 162 -17.42 0.87 17.17
N LEU A 163 -16.14 0.97 17.54
CA LEU A 163 -15.60 0.24 18.68
C LEU A 163 -15.23 1.12 19.87
N PHE A 164 -15.01 2.41 19.64
CA PHE A 164 -14.61 3.37 20.67
C PHE A 164 -15.59 4.54 20.74
N ASP A 165 -15.66 5.19 21.90
CA ASP A 165 -16.32 6.48 22.05
C ASP A 165 -15.34 7.64 21.83
N GLU A 166 -14.06 7.42 22.17
CA GLU A 166 -12.95 8.34 21.95
C GLU A 166 -11.70 7.54 21.60
N VAL A 167 -11.02 7.93 20.51
CA VAL A 167 -9.73 7.37 20.10
C VAL A 167 -8.63 8.38 20.35
N ASP A 168 -7.63 7.98 21.14
CA ASP A 168 -6.47 8.79 21.44
C ASP A 168 -5.33 8.53 20.44
N GLU A 169 -5.03 7.26 20.17
CA GLU A 169 -3.88 6.88 19.37
C GLU A 169 -4.25 5.76 18.36
N VAL A 170 -3.61 5.81 17.18
CA VAL A 170 -3.72 4.80 16.12
C VAL A 170 -2.32 4.39 15.69
N HIS A 171 -2.02 3.11 15.73
CA HIS A 171 -0.69 2.57 15.45
C HIS A 171 -0.80 1.41 14.47
N ILE A 172 -0.19 1.53 13.32
CA ILE A 172 -0.12 0.44 12.36
C ILE A 172 1.14 -0.38 12.64
N ARG A 173 0.99 -1.70 12.63
CA ARG A 173 2.08 -2.66 12.81
C ARG A 173 2.04 -3.70 11.71
N ASP A 174 3.07 -3.68 10.90
CA ASP A 174 3.33 -4.68 9.86
C ASP A 174 4.48 -5.58 10.29
N GLY A 175 4.30 -6.89 10.18
CA GLY A 175 5.30 -7.85 10.60
C GLY A 175 4.96 -9.30 10.30
N GLY A 176 5.43 -10.17 11.20
CA GLY A 176 5.21 -11.61 11.08
C GLY A 176 6.49 -12.42 11.20
N ASP A 177 6.42 -13.66 10.70
CA ASP A 177 7.55 -14.59 10.65
C ASP A 177 7.91 -14.96 9.19
N LEU A 178 7.50 -14.14 8.22
CA LEU A 178 7.72 -14.35 6.79
C LEU A 178 9.21 -14.31 6.44
N SER A 179 9.67 -15.27 5.65
CA SER A 179 11.06 -15.36 5.20
C SER A 179 11.20 -16.08 3.84
N ILE A 180 12.36 -15.90 3.20
CA ILE A 180 12.74 -16.60 1.97
C ILE A 180 14.06 -17.35 2.23
N PRO A 181 14.02 -18.62 2.65
CA PRO A 181 15.21 -19.40 2.98
C PRO A 181 16.20 -19.53 1.83
N GLY A 182 17.49 -19.55 2.15
CA GLY A 182 18.55 -19.78 1.17
C GLY A 182 19.13 -18.53 0.53
N PHE A 183 18.67 -17.34 0.92
CA PHE A 183 19.23 -16.06 0.49
C PHE A 183 19.83 -15.30 1.66
N ALA A 184 21.01 -14.70 1.45
CA ALA A 184 21.61 -13.79 2.42
C ALA A 184 20.83 -12.45 2.49
N PHE A 185 20.17 -12.07 1.40
CA PHE A 185 19.29 -10.92 1.31
C PHE A 185 18.22 -11.21 0.23
N ALA A 186 16.97 -11.19 0.61
CA ALA A 186 15.85 -11.29 -0.32
C ALA A 186 14.69 -10.46 0.23
N PRO A 187 14.30 -9.39 -0.46
CA PRO A 187 13.12 -8.64 -0.09
C PRO A 187 11.86 -9.47 -0.36
N VAL A 188 10.88 -9.41 0.53
CA VAL A 188 9.57 -10.07 0.35
C VAL A 188 8.63 -9.27 -0.52
N PHE A 189 9.01 -8.04 -0.82
CA PHE A 189 8.30 -7.05 -1.64
C PHE A 189 9.28 -6.36 -2.60
N SER A 190 8.81 -5.38 -3.41
CA SER A 190 9.68 -4.59 -4.31
C SER A 190 10.83 -3.95 -3.54
N ILE A 191 12.07 -4.28 -3.89
CA ILE A 191 13.25 -3.66 -3.24
C ILE A 191 13.28 -2.14 -3.48
N TRP A 192 12.78 -1.68 -4.61
CA TRP A 192 12.70 -0.26 -4.92
C TRP A 192 11.79 0.47 -3.93
N THR A 193 10.59 -0.08 -3.69
CA THR A 193 9.62 0.45 -2.72
C THR A 193 10.13 0.31 -1.29
N THR A 194 10.68 -0.85 -0.93
CA THR A 194 11.29 -1.09 0.40
C THR A 194 12.37 -0.05 0.74
N ILE A 195 13.18 0.36 -0.25
CA ILE A 195 14.19 1.40 -0.05
C ILE A 195 13.54 2.77 0.21
N GLU A 196 12.50 3.14 -0.54
CA GLU A 196 11.77 4.40 -0.29
C GLU A 196 11.19 4.43 1.12
N GLU A 197 10.44 3.43 1.50
CA GLU A 197 9.78 3.36 2.80
C GLU A 197 10.77 3.32 3.96
N CYS A 198 11.85 2.55 3.83
CA CYS A 198 12.74 2.28 4.94
C CYS A 198 13.88 3.30 5.12
N LEU A 199 14.31 3.99 4.06
CA LEU A 199 15.49 4.87 4.12
C LEU A 199 15.13 6.36 4.10
N ASN A 200 13.91 6.73 3.70
CA ASN A 200 13.43 8.09 3.86
C ASN A 200 13.15 8.41 5.33
N PRO A 201 13.33 9.67 5.76
CA PRO A 201 12.98 10.08 7.12
C PRO A 201 11.47 9.95 7.37
N PRO A 202 11.04 9.00 8.21
CA PRO A 202 9.61 8.80 8.47
C PRO A 202 9.02 9.98 9.23
N VAL A 203 7.73 10.22 9.03
CA VAL A 203 6.97 11.16 9.84
C VAL A 203 6.06 10.41 10.82
N VAL A 204 5.77 11.04 11.95
CA VAL A 204 4.77 10.61 12.92
C VAL A 204 3.79 11.77 13.13
N TRP A 205 2.53 11.46 13.40
CA TRP A 205 1.57 12.45 13.86
C TRP A 205 1.59 12.52 15.38
N GLN A 206 1.78 13.71 15.92
CA GLN A 206 1.79 13.95 17.36
C GLN A 206 1.15 15.31 17.68
N ASP A 207 0.08 15.28 18.49
CA ASP A 207 -0.59 16.47 19.03
C ASP A 207 -0.91 17.57 18.01
N GLY A 208 -1.40 17.19 16.85
CA GLY A 208 -1.86 18.12 15.80
C GLY A 208 -0.78 18.51 14.79
N ALA A 209 0.39 17.86 14.79
CA ALA A 209 1.46 18.13 13.84
C ALA A 209 2.15 16.87 13.34
N TRP A 210 2.63 16.90 12.09
CA TRP A 210 3.56 15.90 11.58
C TRP A 210 4.98 16.28 12.00
N MET A 211 5.68 15.31 12.59
CA MET A 211 7.06 15.42 12.99
C MET A 211 7.90 14.38 12.29
N THR A 212 9.10 14.74 11.86
CA THR A 212 10.05 13.82 11.24
C THR A 212 10.86 13.10 12.31
N THR A 213 11.15 11.83 12.07
CA THR A 213 12.02 10.99 12.91
C THR A 213 13.15 10.37 12.07
N GLU A 214 14.15 9.80 12.76
CA GLU A 214 15.18 9.01 12.07
C GLU A 214 14.61 7.68 11.58
N PRO A 215 15.03 7.20 10.40
CA PRO A 215 14.74 5.83 9.96
C PRO A 215 15.13 4.79 11.01
N PHE A 216 14.31 3.77 11.19
CA PHE A 216 14.51 2.69 12.15
C PHE A 216 14.56 3.14 13.63
N SER A 217 14.06 4.35 13.93
CA SER A 217 13.99 4.87 15.31
C SER A 217 12.86 4.24 16.11
N ALA A 218 12.87 4.55 17.42
CA ALA A 218 11.84 4.14 18.36
C ALA A 218 11.49 2.64 18.32
N PRO A 219 12.49 1.72 18.46
CA PRO A 219 12.22 0.28 18.44
C PRO A 219 11.29 -0.12 19.59
N GLU A 220 10.39 -1.06 19.29
CA GLU A 220 9.51 -1.67 20.29
C GLU A 220 9.24 -3.15 19.97
N ASP A 221 9.12 -3.98 20.98
CA ASP A 221 8.70 -5.39 20.83
C ASP A 221 7.17 -5.43 20.82
N PHE A 222 6.55 -5.59 19.63
CA PHE A 222 5.10 -5.69 19.50
C PHE A 222 4.64 -7.15 19.59
N PRO A 223 3.65 -7.47 20.47
CA PRO A 223 3.20 -8.83 20.72
C PRO A 223 2.19 -9.30 19.67
N PHE A 224 2.64 -9.64 18.47
CA PHE A 224 1.75 -10.13 17.43
C PHE A 224 1.00 -11.40 17.90
N PRO A 225 -0.31 -11.50 17.58
CA PRO A 225 -1.13 -12.66 17.92
C PRO A 225 -0.78 -13.90 17.08
N GLU A 226 -1.63 -14.94 17.16
CA GLU A 226 -1.54 -16.17 16.36
C GLU A 226 -0.24 -16.98 16.60
N GLY A 227 0.41 -16.80 17.75
CA GLY A 227 1.65 -17.50 18.10
C GLY A 227 2.89 -16.97 17.38
N ILE A 228 2.82 -15.81 16.70
CA ILE A 228 3.99 -15.11 16.17
C ILE A 228 4.82 -14.58 17.35
N GLY A 229 4.16 -13.94 18.34
CA GLY A 229 4.82 -13.45 19.55
C GLY A 229 5.43 -12.06 19.37
N PRO A 230 6.30 -11.64 20.32
CA PRO A 230 6.91 -10.33 20.26
C PRO A 230 7.95 -10.26 19.13
N VAL A 231 7.83 -9.23 18.29
CA VAL A 231 8.78 -8.91 17.22
C VAL A 231 9.15 -7.44 17.31
N GLU A 232 10.43 -7.12 17.19
CA GLU A 232 10.90 -5.73 17.16
C GLU A 232 10.39 -5.02 15.92
N CYS A 233 9.65 -3.93 16.14
CA CYS A 233 9.14 -3.03 15.11
C CYS A 233 9.83 -1.67 15.22
N VAL A 234 10.14 -1.04 14.09
CA VAL A 234 10.85 0.24 14.00
C VAL A 234 10.10 1.22 13.09
N ASN A 235 10.27 2.52 13.33
CA ASN A 235 9.68 3.55 12.46
C ASN A 235 10.24 3.46 11.04
N VAL A 236 9.33 3.46 10.07
CA VAL A 236 9.60 3.68 8.64
C VAL A 236 8.59 4.67 8.09
N GLU A 237 8.85 5.24 6.91
CA GLU A 237 7.91 6.15 6.25
C GLU A 237 6.72 5.37 5.72
N HIS A 238 5.49 5.85 6.01
CA HIS A 238 4.28 5.18 5.52
C HIS A 238 3.06 6.12 5.47
N GLU A 239 2.09 5.77 4.64
CA GLU A 239 0.97 6.62 4.23
C GLU A 239 -0.06 6.86 5.33
N GLU A 240 -0.36 5.88 6.18
CA GLU A 240 -1.42 5.97 7.20
C GLU A 240 -1.19 7.10 8.19
N VAL A 241 0.10 7.40 8.47
CA VAL A 241 0.45 8.53 9.32
C VAL A 241 -0.03 9.86 8.72
N LEU A 242 -0.20 9.91 7.40
CA LEU A 242 -0.68 11.09 6.68
C LEU A 242 -2.17 11.02 6.39
N LEU A 243 -2.74 9.81 6.29
CA LEU A 243 -4.15 9.59 5.96
C LEU A 243 -5.03 9.66 7.21
N VAL A 244 -4.75 8.89 8.26
CA VAL A 244 -5.55 8.80 9.49
C VAL A 244 -5.89 10.18 10.07
N PRO A 245 -4.96 11.12 10.27
CA PRO A 245 -5.30 12.42 10.89
C PRO A 245 -6.19 13.32 10.02
N ARG A 246 -6.28 13.05 8.72
CA ARG A 246 -7.11 13.84 7.79
C ARG A 246 -8.60 13.56 7.95
N TRP A 247 -8.98 12.33 8.27
CA TRP A 247 -10.39 11.90 8.31
C TRP A 247 -10.85 11.35 9.65
N LEU A 248 -9.93 11.11 10.58
CA LEU A 248 -10.25 10.67 11.94
C LEU A 248 -9.86 11.77 12.95
N PRO A 249 -10.73 12.80 13.12
CA PRO A 249 -10.44 13.94 13.98
C PRO A 249 -10.35 13.50 15.45
N GLY A 250 -9.45 14.16 16.21
CA GLY A 250 -9.26 13.89 17.63
C GLY A 250 -8.13 12.92 17.95
N VAL A 251 -7.62 12.18 16.98
CA VAL A 251 -6.46 11.30 17.16
C VAL A 251 -5.21 12.13 17.47
N LYS A 252 -4.58 11.84 18.60
CA LYS A 252 -3.44 12.61 19.14
C LYS A 252 -2.10 12.09 18.64
N LYS A 253 -2.01 10.76 18.41
CA LYS A 253 -0.77 10.12 17.93
C LYS A 253 -1.08 9.08 16.86
N VAL A 254 -0.31 9.10 15.76
CA VAL A 254 -0.34 8.05 14.73
C VAL A 254 1.10 7.66 14.41
N THR A 255 1.38 6.36 14.42
CA THR A 255 2.69 5.81 14.03
C THR A 255 2.51 4.60 13.14
N PHE A 256 3.45 4.43 12.22
CA PHE A 256 3.63 3.18 11.50
C PHE A 256 4.98 2.57 11.88
N LYS A 257 5.01 1.26 12.11
CA LYS A 257 6.27 0.53 12.37
C LYS A 257 6.27 -0.82 11.68
N TYR A 258 7.43 -1.16 11.16
CA TYR A 258 7.67 -2.39 10.43
C TYR A 258 8.63 -3.32 11.18
N ALA A 259 8.31 -4.60 11.22
CA ALA A 259 9.14 -5.66 11.79
C ALA A 259 10.11 -6.20 10.72
N LEU A 260 11.22 -5.53 10.52
CA LEU A 260 12.21 -5.85 9.48
C LEU A 260 13.28 -6.85 9.93
N GLY A 261 13.57 -6.89 11.24
CA GLY A 261 14.70 -7.62 11.80
C GLY A 261 16.04 -6.90 11.60
N SER A 262 16.93 -7.02 12.60
CA SER A 262 18.20 -6.29 12.65
C SER A 262 19.13 -6.60 11.47
N ASP A 263 19.19 -7.85 11.02
CA ASP A 263 20.03 -8.27 9.89
C ASP A 263 19.62 -7.59 8.56
N PHE A 264 18.31 -7.42 8.32
CA PHE A 264 17.78 -6.74 7.13
C PHE A 264 18.04 -5.23 7.22
N ILE A 265 17.81 -4.61 8.39
CA ILE A 265 18.11 -3.21 8.66
C ILE A 265 19.58 -2.88 8.44
N ASP A 266 20.50 -3.71 8.91
CA ASP A 266 21.94 -3.50 8.73
C ASP A 266 22.35 -3.54 7.26
N LYS A 267 21.72 -4.38 6.46
CA LYS A 267 21.93 -4.42 5.00
C LYS A 267 21.38 -3.16 4.30
N LEU A 268 20.20 -2.69 4.68
CA LEU A 268 19.65 -1.43 4.16
C LEU A 268 20.55 -0.24 4.51
N LYS A 269 21.04 -0.14 5.74
CA LYS A 269 22.02 0.87 6.14
C LYS A 269 23.32 0.80 5.33
N THR A 270 23.76 -0.40 5.01
CA THR A 270 24.95 -0.61 4.16
C THR A 270 24.69 -0.15 2.72
N ILE A 271 23.55 -0.48 2.16
CA ILE A 271 23.11 -0.03 0.84
C ILE A 271 23.11 1.51 0.77
N HIS A 272 22.56 2.16 1.80
CA HIS A 272 22.54 3.62 1.93
C HIS A 272 23.96 4.20 2.04
N ALA A 273 24.79 3.66 2.91
CA ALA A 273 26.16 4.12 3.11
C ALA A 273 27.03 4.00 1.82
N LEU A 274 26.72 3.06 0.95
CA LEU A 274 27.36 2.90 -0.36
C LEU A 274 26.73 3.79 -1.45
N GLY A 275 25.63 4.50 -1.19
CA GLY A 275 24.88 5.28 -2.15
C GLY A 275 24.18 4.43 -3.22
N MET A 276 23.89 3.16 -2.92
CA MET A 276 23.20 2.25 -3.84
C MET A 276 21.67 2.48 -3.86
N ASP A 277 21.14 3.27 -2.94
CA ASP A 277 19.76 3.72 -2.85
C ASP A 277 19.46 4.96 -3.74
N ARG A 278 20.47 5.57 -4.34
CA ARG A 278 20.35 6.79 -5.15
C ARG A 278 19.62 6.54 -6.47
N THR A 279 18.77 7.49 -6.85
CA THR A 279 18.01 7.49 -8.11
C THR A 279 18.62 8.38 -9.18
N ASP A 280 19.54 9.29 -8.82
CA ASP A 280 20.29 10.10 -9.79
C ASP A 280 21.26 9.23 -10.57
N LYS A 281 21.35 9.48 -11.88
CA LYS A 281 22.20 8.69 -12.78
C LYS A 281 23.68 9.01 -12.59
N VAL A 282 24.49 7.96 -12.58
CA VAL A 282 25.95 8.02 -12.54
C VAL A 282 26.53 7.37 -13.79
N ALA A 283 27.59 7.95 -14.33
CA ALA A 283 28.27 7.41 -15.50
C ALA A 283 29.17 6.21 -15.12
N VAL A 284 28.88 5.03 -15.67
CA VAL A 284 29.68 3.83 -15.50
C VAL A 284 30.15 3.35 -16.88
N ARG A 285 31.43 3.53 -17.19
CA ARG A 285 32.04 3.16 -18.50
C ARG A 285 31.25 3.67 -19.70
N GLY A 286 30.73 4.91 -19.62
CA GLY A 286 29.98 5.56 -20.70
C GLY A 286 28.50 5.22 -20.78
N VAL A 287 27.97 4.47 -19.80
CA VAL A 287 26.52 4.22 -19.64
C VAL A 287 26.03 4.95 -18.41
N GLU A 288 24.94 5.68 -18.54
CA GLU A 288 24.26 6.37 -17.43
C GLU A 288 23.29 5.40 -16.74
N VAL A 289 23.52 5.10 -15.45
CA VAL A 289 22.70 4.17 -14.67
C VAL A 289 22.37 4.77 -13.31
N ALA A 290 21.16 4.56 -12.80
CA ALA A 290 20.83 4.84 -11.41
C ALA A 290 21.29 3.66 -10.53
N PRO A 291 22.01 3.91 -9.42
CA PRO A 291 22.47 2.84 -8.54
C PRO A 291 21.34 1.96 -8.02
N ARG A 292 20.19 2.54 -7.67
CA ARG A 292 18.99 1.82 -7.20
C ARG A 292 18.44 0.85 -8.26
N ASP A 293 18.43 1.23 -9.53
CA ASP A 293 17.96 0.36 -10.62
C ASP A 293 18.88 -0.85 -10.79
N VAL A 294 20.21 -0.65 -10.60
CA VAL A 294 21.16 -1.76 -10.62
C VAL A 294 20.91 -2.70 -9.44
N LEU A 295 20.70 -2.14 -8.24
CA LEU A 295 20.40 -2.95 -7.06
C LEU A 295 19.11 -3.76 -7.27
N ALA A 296 18.06 -3.13 -7.78
CA ALA A 296 16.79 -3.82 -8.06
C ALA A 296 16.95 -4.94 -9.11
N ALA A 297 17.80 -4.75 -10.10
CA ALA A 297 18.03 -5.74 -11.14
C ALA A 297 18.84 -6.97 -10.66
N ILE A 298 19.67 -6.84 -9.61
CA ILE A 298 20.53 -7.93 -9.10
C ILE A 298 19.96 -8.62 -7.85
N THR A 299 19.00 -8.02 -7.15
CA THR A 299 18.34 -8.68 -6.01
C THR A 299 17.33 -9.74 -6.49
N PRO A 300 17.07 -10.78 -5.69
CA PRO A 300 16.01 -11.74 -5.99
C PRO A 300 14.68 -11.03 -6.25
N ASP A 301 14.04 -11.37 -7.36
CA ASP A 301 12.74 -10.82 -7.75
C ASP A 301 11.62 -11.46 -6.91
N PRO A 302 10.93 -10.73 -6.03
CA PRO A 302 9.87 -11.29 -5.18
C PRO A 302 8.74 -11.98 -5.99
N ALA A 303 8.50 -11.52 -7.23
CA ALA A 303 7.52 -12.14 -8.13
C ALA A 303 7.82 -13.60 -8.44
N LYS A 304 9.11 -13.99 -8.36
CA LYS A 304 9.59 -15.35 -8.66
C LYS A 304 9.90 -16.16 -7.41
N MET A 305 9.60 -15.64 -6.22
CA MET A 305 9.96 -16.27 -4.94
C MET A 305 8.74 -16.77 -4.15
N GLY A 306 7.54 -16.64 -4.68
CA GLY A 306 6.32 -17.01 -3.96
C GLY A 306 6.29 -18.47 -3.50
N ASP A 307 6.82 -19.40 -4.30
CA ASP A 307 6.95 -20.81 -3.97
C ASP A 307 7.98 -21.12 -2.87
N ARG A 308 8.87 -20.17 -2.59
CA ARG A 308 9.95 -20.28 -1.58
C ARG A 308 9.65 -19.50 -0.31
N MET A 309 8.64 -18.64 -0.31
CA MET A 309 8.24 -17.94 0.88
C MET A 309 7.66 -18.90 1.90
N VAL A 310 8.10 -18.75 3.15
CA VAL A 310 7.60 -19.53 4.30
C VAL A 310 7.26 -18.58 5.43
N GLY A 311 6.32 -19.01 6.29
CA GLY A 311 5.86 -18.18 7.39
C GLY A 311 4.64 -17.35 7.03
N ARG A 312 4.36 -16.34 7.84
CA ARG A 312 3.12 -15.57 7.81
C ARG A 312 3.42 -14.08 7.83
N ALA A 313 2.67 -13.31 7.02
CA ALA A 313 2.60 -11.87 7.13
C ALA A 313 1.36 -11.49 7.97
N ILE A 314 1.51 -10.52 8.85
CA ILE A 314 0.44 -9.97 9.67
C ILE A 314 0.53 -8.45 9.64
N VAL A 315 -0.56 -7.83 9.22
CA VAL A 315 -0.68 -6.36 9.22
C VAL A 315 -1.92 -6.00 10.01
N GLY A 316 -1.81 -4.98 10.86
CA GLY A 316 -2.96 -4.56 11.64
C GLY A 316 -2.81 -3.18 12.25
N THR A 317 -3.93 -2.74 12.80
CA THR A 317 -4.10 -1.41 13.41
C THR A 317 -4.39 -1.58 14.90
N TRP A 318 -3.46 -1.11 15.71
CA TRP A 318 -3.59 -1.03 17.16
C TRP A 318 -4.18 0.32 17.53
N VAL A 319 -5.35 0.30 18.16
CA VAL A 319 -6.09 1.50 18.54
C VAL A 319 -6.19 1.60 20.05
N ILE A 320 -5.86 2.77 20.57
CA ILE A 320 -5.88 3.11 22.00
C ILE A 320 -6.90 4.22 22.19
N GLY A 321 -7.77 4.06 23.18
CA GLY A 321 -8.81 5.04 23.48
C GLY A 321 -9.69 4.63 24.64
N ARG A 322 -10.98 4.99 24.55
CA ARG A 322 -11.96 4.74 25.61
C ARG A 322 -13.27 4.19 25.05
N ARG A 323 -13.92 3.33 25.84
CA ARG A 323 -15.29 2.87 25.63
C ARG A 323 -16.01 2.83 26.98
N ASP A 324 -17.20 3.43 27.08
CA ASP A 324 -17.98 3.52 28.33
C ASP A 324 -17.13 4.08 29.49
N ASP A 325 -16.40 5.18 29.24
CA ASP A 325 -15.43 5.83 30.14
C ASP A 325 -14.26 4.96 30.64
N LYS A 326 -14.07 3.77 30.07
CA LYS A 326 -12.97 2.87 30.42
C LYS A 326 -11.88 2.88 29.36
N PRO A 327 -10.61 2.81 29.74
CA PRO A 327 -9.52 2.57 28.79
C PRO A 327 -9.77 1.28 28.02
N ARG A 328 -9.53 1.32 26.72
CA ARG A 328 -9.63 0.18 25.82
C ARG A 328 -8.51 0.20 24.82
N GLU A 329 -7.97 -0.95 24.51
CA GLU A 329 -6.99 -1.16 23.45
C GLU A 329 -7.38 -2.38 22.64
N VAL A 330 -7.35 -2.25 21.30
CA VAL A 330 -7.62 -3.35 20.39
C VAL A 330 -6.57 -3.40 19.28
N PHE A 331 -6.27 -4.59 18.81
CA PHE A 331 -5.50 -4.80 17.58
C PHE A 331 -6.38 -5.54 16.58
N LEU A 332 -6.76 -4.82 15.49
CA LEU A 332 -7.47 -5.40 14.34
C LEU A 332 -6.39 -5.79 13.31
N TYR A 333 -6.47 -7.00 12.77
CA TYR A 333 -5.42 -7.49 11.88
C TYR A 333 -5.93 -8.47 10.82
N GLN A 334 -5.17 -8.59 9.76
CA GLN A 334 -5.27 -9.62 8.75
C GLN A 334 -3.96 -10.42 8.72
N LEU A 335 -4.08 -11.74 8.66
CA LEU A 335 -2.94 -12.67 8.64
C LEU A 335 -2.99 -13.48 7.35
N THR A 336 -1.84 -13.63 6.70
CA THR A 336 -1.68 -14.40 5.46
C THR A 336 -0.54 -15.41 5.61
N ASP A 337 -0.84 -16.70 5.42
CA ASP A 337 0.16 -17.77 5.35
C ASP A 337 0.71 -17.89 3.93
N ALA A 338 2.04 -17.79 3.79
CA ALA A 338 2.70 -17.75 2.50
C ALA A 338 2.54 -19.06 1.71
N GLN A 339 2.67 -20.21 2.37
CA GLN A 339 2.62 -21.51 1.71
C GLN A 339 1.19 -21.89 1.35
N GLU A 340 0.22 -21.51 2.18
CA GLU A 340 -1.19 -21.75 1.88
C GLU A 340 -1.65 -20.89 0.70
N THR A 341 -1.32 -19.59 0.70
CA THR A 341 -1.62 -18.67 -0.39
C THR A 341 -1.02 -19.14 -1.71
N TRP A 342 0.24 -19.57 -1.69
CA TRP A 342 0.88 -20.12 -2.89
C TRP A 342 0.17 -21.39 -3.40
N ARG A 343 -0.15 -22.35 -2.51
CA ARG A 343 -0.82 -23.59 -2.90
C ARG A 343 -2.22 -23.37 -3.47
N GLN A 344 -2.97 -22.41 -2.93
CA GLN A 344 -4.34 -22.14 -3.34
C GLN A 344 -4.42 -21.27 -4.59
N LEU A 345 -3.57 -20.26 -4.69
CA LEU A 345 -3.73 -19.16 -5.65
C LEU A 345 -2.56 -19.02 -6.63
N GLY A 346 -1.40 -19.63 -6.32
CA GLY A 346 -0.17 -19.42 -7.09
C GLY A 346 0.38 -18.00 -6.99
N LEU A 347 0.05 -17.31 -5.91
CA LEU A 347 0.47 -15.91 -5.64
C LEU A 347 1.32 -15.86 -4.36
N GLY A 348 2.28 -14.94 -4.31
CA GLY A 348 3.02 -14.64 -3.09
C GLY A 348 2.13 -13.97 -2.04
N ALA A 349 2.40 -14.22 -0.75
CA ALA A 349 1.58 -13.75 0.37
C ALA A 349 1.37 -12.22 0.35
N VAL A 350 2.43 -11.45 0.21
CA VAL A 350 2.37 -9.98 0.21
C VAL A 350 1.59 -9.46 -1.01
N ALA A 351 1.83 -10.03 -2.20
CA ALA A 351 1.11 -9.64 -3.41
C ALA A 351 -0.39 -9.93 -3.32
N TRP A 352 -0.76 -11.06 -2.74
CA TRP A 352 -2.15 -11.41 -2.46
C TRP A 352 -2.77 -10.44 -1.45
N GLN A 353 -2.09 -10.24 -0.33
CA GLN A 353 -2.53 -9.37 0.77
C GLN A 353 -2.76 -7.93 0.31
N THR A 354 -1.91 -7.42 -0.56
CA THR A 354 -2.09 -6.09 -1.16
C THR A 354 -3.17 -6.08 -2.24
N GLY A 355 -3.21 -7.10 -3.09
CA GLY A 355 -3.99 -7.09 -4.35
C GLY A 355 -5.50 -7.28 -4.20
N PHE A 356 -6.01 -7.93 -3.15
CA PHE A 356 -7.45 -8.08 -2.99
C PHE A 356 -8.14 -6.79 -2.55
N ASN A 357 -7.46 -5.93 -1.81
CA ASN A 357 -8.04 -4.72 -1.23
C ASN A 357 -8.56 -3.73 -2.28
N PRO A 358 -7.80 -3.37 -3.33
CA PRO A 358 -8.33 -2.51 -4.38
C PRO A 358 -9.51 -3.13 -5.13
N VAL A 359 -9.58 -4.47 -5.26
CA VAL A 359 -10.72 -5.14 -5.91
C VAL A 359 -12.00 -4.97 -5.11
N ILE A 360 -11.93 -5.11 -3.77
CA ILE A 360 -13.06 -4.86 -2.87
C ILE A 360 -13.50 -3.40 -2.97
N ALA A 361 -12.57 -2.45 -2.94
CA ALA A 361 -12.87 -1.04 -3.08
C ALA A 361 -13.51 -0.70 -4.45
N MET A 362 -13.01 -1.30 -5.54
CA MET A 362 -13.63 -1.18 -6.87
C MET A 362 -15.06 -1.69 -6.88
N GLU A 363 -15.37 -2.82 -6.23
CA GLU A 363 -16.74 -3.32 -6.12
C GLU A 363 -17.63 -2.35 -5.34
N LEU A 364 -17.15 -1.77 -4.24
CA LEU A 364 -17.89 -0.78 -3.47
C LEU A 364 -18.18 0.49 -4.26
N LEU A 365 -17.22 0.96 -5.05
CA LEU A 365 -17.41 2.09 -5.97
C LEU A 365 -18.38 1.75 -7.09
N ALA A 366 -18.26 0.58 -7.70
CA ALA A 366 -19.12 0.13 -8.79
C ALA A 366 -20.58 -0.06 -8.38
N THR A 367 -20.80 -0.49 -7.14
CA THR A 367 -22.15 -0.69 -6.58
C THR A 367 -22.73 0.57 -5.93
N GLY A 368 -21.93 1.64 -5.81
CA GLY A 368 -22.32 2.89 -5.17
C GLY A 368 -22.36 2.83 -3.64
N ALA A 369 -21.85 1.77 -3.03
CA ALA A 369 -21.74 1.67 -1.57
C ALA A 369 -20.68 2.64 -1.02
N TRP A 370 -19.64 2.89 -1.80
CA TRP A 370 -18.73 4.02 -1.63
C TRP A 370 -18.91 5.01 -2.77
N SER A 371 -18.92 6.30 -2.46
CA SER A 371 -19.01 7.39 -3.45
C SER A 371 -18.36 8.64 -2.89
N GLY A 372 -17.80 9.47 -3.77
CA GLY A 372 -17.14 10.72 -3.37
C GLY A 372 -16.55 11.45 -4.57
N SER A 373 -15.96 12.60 -4.32
CA SER A 373 -15.18 13.39 -5.27
C SER A 373 -14.01 14.06 -4.55
N GLY A 374 -12.98 14.42 -5.30
CA GLY A 374 -11.73 14.92 -4.74
C GLY A 374 -10.70 13.83 -4.54
N VAL A 375 -9.72 14.06 -3.67
CA VAL A 375 -8.67 13.10 -3.30
C VAL A 375 -8.95 12.62 -1.88
N LEU A 376 -9.31 11.35 -1.73
CA LEU A 376 -9.77 10.77 -0.46
C LEU A 376 -8.96 9.51 -0.14
N GLY A 377 -8.71 9.28 1.15
CA GLY A 377 -8.24 7.99 1.68
C GLY A 377 -9.40 7.06 2.05
N PRO A 378 -9.12 5.77 2.35
CA PRO A 378 -10.13 4.80 2.76
C PRO A 378 -10.93 5.22 3.99
N GLU A 379 -10.33 5.98 4.91
CA GLU A 379 -10.95 6.45 6.15
C GLU A 379 -12.10 7.45 5.90
N ALA A 380 -12.18 8.05 4.72
CA ALA A 380 -13.27 8.94 4.37
C ALA A 380 -14.62 8.21 4.26
N PHE A 381 -14.59 6.88 4.05
CA PHE A 381 -15.77 6.06 3.75
C PHE A 381 -16.27 5.28 4.98
N ASP A 382 -17.50 4.76 4.88
CA ASP A 382 -18.04 3.82 5.86
C ASP A 382 -17.28 2.47 5.76
N PRO A 383 -16.63 2.00 6.84
CA PRO A 383 -15.87 0.76 6.83
C PRO A 383 -16.74 -0.50 6.82
N LEU A 384 -18.00 -0.44 7.27
CA LEU A 384 -18.83 -1.64 7.43
C LEU A 384 -19.14 -2.37 6.10
N PRO A 385 -19.49 -1.68 5.00
CA PRO A 385 -19.65 -2.35 3.71
C PRO A 385 -18.38 -3.04 3.23
N TYR A 386 -17.22 -2.45 3.51
CA TYR A 386 -15.93 -3.03 3.15
C TYR A 386 -15.65 -4.33 3.92
N LEU A 387 -15.77 -4.31 5.25
CA LEU A 387 -15.54 -5.48 6.09
C LEU A 387 -16.51 -6.63 5.75
N LYS A 388 -17.77 -6.29 5.46
CA LYS A 388 -18.75 -7.29 4.99
C LYS A 388 -18.35 -7.92 3.66
N LEU A 389 -17.81 -7.12 2.72
CA LEU A 389 -17.34 -7.63 1.44
C LEU A 389 -16.07 -8.45 1.60
N LEU A 390 -15.16 -8.06 2.49
CA LEU A 390 -13.96 -8.80 2.83
C LEU A 390 -14.30 -10.24 3.23
N ASP A 391 -15.26 -10.41 4.14
CA ASP A 391 -15.81 -11.73 4.51
C ASP A 391 -16.44 -12.44 3.31
N GLY A 392 -17.14 -11.71 2.45
CA GLY A 392 -17.77 -12.23 1.23
C GLY A 392 -16.76 -12.70 0.17
N TYR A 393 -15.53 -12.23 0.23
CA TYR A 393 -14.39 -12.73 -0.56
C TYR A 393 -13.66 -13.91 0.11
N GLY A 394 -14.11 -14.32 1.31
CA GLY A 394 -13.48 -15.39 2.08
C GLY A 394 -12.17 -14.97 2.73
N ILE A 395 -11.94 -13.66 2.88
CA ILE A 395 -10.74 -13.10 3.49
C ILE A 395 -11.05 -12.79 4.95
N HIS A 396 -10.40 -13.51 5.84
CA HIS A 396 -10.63 -13.38 7.26
C HIS A 396 -9.76 -12.27 7.86
N HIS A 397 -10.37 -11.51 8.73
CA HIS A 397 -9.70 -10.58 9.63
C HIS A 397 -10.07 -10.91 11.06
N SER A 398 -9.28 -10.46 12.01
CA SER A 398 -9.48 -10.75 13.42
C SER A 398 -9.24 -9.52 14.27
N MET A 399 -9.71 -9.58 15.53
CA MET A 399 -9.48 -8.56 16.52
C MET A 399 -9.11 -9.21 17.85
N VAL A 400 -8.11 -8.67 18.52
CA VAL A 400 -7.77 -9.04 19.89
C VAL A 400 -7.88 -7.82 20.79
N GLU A 401 -8.48 -8.02 21.98
CA GLU A 401 -8.42 -7.03 23.07
C GLU A 401 -7.03 -7.10 23.70
N MET A 402 -6.38 -5.95 23.80
CA MET A 402 -5.08 -5.83 24.47
C MET A 402 -5.26 -5.32 25.88
N GLU A 403 -4.33 -5.63 26.77
CA GLU A 403 -4.36 -5.15 28.15
C GLU A 403 -3.97 -3.68 28.20
N PRO A 404 -4.88 -2.76 28.57
CA PRO A 404 -4.61 -1.32 28.53
C PRO A 404 -3.38 -0.92 29.34
N GLY A 405 -2.46 -0.18 28.70
CA GLY A 405 -1.23 0.34 29.29
C GLY A 405 -0.11 -0.69 29.50
N ARG A 406 -0.30 -1.94 29.09
CA ARG A 406 0.75 -2.97 29.19
C ARG A 406 1.85 -2.76 28.16
N HIS A 407 1.47 -2.42 26.95
CA HIS A 407 2.38 -2.02 25.89
C HIS A 407 2.24 -0.52 25.67
N ARG A 408 3.36 0.18 25.51
CA ARG A 408 3.34 1.62 25.23
C ARG A 408 3.99 1.86 23.89
N PRO A 409 3.28 2.46 22.93
CA PRO A 409 3.86 2.82 21.65
C PRO A 409 4.95 3.88 21.89
N THR A 410 6.15 3.59 21.44
CA THR A 410 7.31 4.48 21.55
C THR A 410 7.36 5.48 20.42
#